data_79afca025ff4f4ef626e04ffd42e91e0
#
_entry.id   79afca025ff4f4ef626e04ffd42e91e0
#
_cell.length_a   1.000
_cell.length_b   1.000
_cell.length_c   1.000
_cell.angle_alpha   90.00
_cell.angle_beta   90.00
_cell.angle_gamma   90.00
#
_symmetry.space_group_name_H-M   'P 1'
#
loop_
_entity.id
_entity.type
_entity.pdbx_description
1 polymer ?
#
loop_
_entity_poly.entity_id
_entity_poly.type
_entity_poly.pdbx_seq_one_letter_code
_entity_poly.pdbx_strand_id
1 'polypeptide(L)'
;MRAPAVAALALLPLLLGAVRADAPPSAKPNDYPTSARADYVIGCMAANGNTREALFKCSCAADVVASLMPYPHYEEAETALSMQRGGGVGGRVGEFQDPPVVKQLLEELRRAQAEANLQCF
;
A
#
# COMPACT_ATOMS: atom_id res chain seq x y z
N MET A 1 -78.47 -16.14 24.07
CA MET A 1 -77.84 -15.00 23.38
C MET A 1 -76.38 -15.11 23.50
N ARG A 2 -75.66 -15.42 22.40
CA ARG A 2 -74.25 -15.69 22.38
C ARG A 2 -73.52 -14.43 21.95
N ALA A 3 -72.56 -13.97 22.82
CA ALA A 3 -71.68 -12.88 22.46
C ALA A 3 -70.45 -13.43 21.70
N PRO A 4 -70.01 -12.77 20.63
CA PRO A 4 -68.80 -13.20 19.96
C PRO A 4 -67.56 -12.67 20.63
N ALA A 5 -66.61 -13.54 20.84
CA ALA A 5 -65.26 -13.20 21.34
C ALA A 5 -64.50 -12.44 20.21
N VAL A 6 -64.05 -11.25 20.55
CA VAL A 6 -63.17 -10.47 19.67
C VAL A 6 -61.75 -10.89 19.95
N ALA A 7 -61.11 -11.61 19.02
CA ALA A 7 -59.71 -11.93 19.09
C ALA A 7 -58.88 -10.67 18.75
N ALA A 8 -58.16 -10.17 19.73
CA ALA A 8 -57.18 -9.10 19.55
C ALA A 8 -55.91 -9.68 18.93
N LEU A 9 -55.67 -9.40 17.66
CA LEU A 9 -54.36 -9.66 17.03
C LEU A 9 -53.37 -8.61 17.55
N ALA A 10 -52.43 -9.07 18.38
CA ALA A 10 -51.27 -8.30 18.76
C ALA A 10 -50.29 -8.22 17.63
N LEU A 11 -50.19 -7.07 16.95
CA LEU A 11 -49.14 -6.75 16.01
C LEU A 11 -47.82 -6.53 16.79
N LEU A 12 -46.90 -7.49 16.67
CA LEU A 12 -45.55 -7.37 17.17
C LEU A 12 -44.74 -6.55 16.17
N PRO A 13 -44.18 -5.37 16.54
CA PRO A 13 -43.29 -4.66 15.62
C PRO A 13 -41.97 -5.39 15.54
N LEU A 14 -41.64 -5.92 14.35
CA LEU A 14 -40.28 -6.38 14.01
C LEU A 14 -39.35 -5.16 14.04
N LEU A 15 -38.60 -5.02 15.11
CA LEU A 15 -37.42 -4.13 15.17
C LEU A 15 -36.33 -4.73 14.27
N LEU A 16 -36.35 -4.38 12.98
CA LEU A 16 -35.18 -4.55 12.13
C LEU A 16 -34.09 -3.62 12.67
N GLY A 17 -33.26 -4.13 13.55
CA GLY A 17 -32.00 -3.49 13.91
C GLY A 17 -31.14 -3.41 12.66
N ALA A 18 -31.01 -2.22 12.09
CA ALA A 18 -30.02 -1.95 11.07
C ALA A 18 -28.64 -2.16 11.68
N VAL A 19 -28.02 -3.31 11.40
CA VAL A 19 -26.61 -3.53 11.67
C VAL A 19 -25.85 -2.56 10.77
N ARG A 20 -25.44 -1.42 11.36
CA ARG A 20 -24.45 -0.57 10.72
C ARG A 20 -23.15 -1.37 10.70
N ALA A 21 -22.78 -1.86 9.55
CA ALA A 21 -21.43 -2.27 9.30
C ALA A 21 -20.58 -1.00 9.41
N ASP A 22 -19.87 -0.82 10.51
CA ASP A 22 -18.83 0.19 10.61
C ASP A 22 -17.82 -0.13 9.50
N ALA A 23 -17.78 0.72 8.47
CA ALA A 23 -16.75 0.64 7.46
C ALA A 23 -15.39 0.76 8.20
N PRO A 24 -14.40 -0.09 7.90
CA PRO A 24 -13.09 0.04 8.50
C PRO A 24 -12.59 1.47 8.27
N PRO A 25 -11.86 2.06 9.26
CA PRO A 25 -11.33 3.41 9.11
C PRO A 25 -10.62 3.48 7.77
N SER A 26 -11.02 4.41 6.92
CA SER A 26 -10.47 4.57 5.57
C SER A 26 -8.97 4.72 5.70
N ALA A 27 -8.22 3.68 5.27
CA ALA A 27 -6.80 3.81 5.06
C ALA A 27 -6.57 5.07 4.24
N LYS A 28 -5.57 5.89 4.61
CA LYS A 28 -5.21 7.06 3.78
C LYS A 28 -5.18 6.62 2.33
N PRO A 29 -5.86 7.33 1.42
CA PRO A 29 -5.83 6.95 0.03
C PRO A 29 -4.37 6.86 -0.41
N ASN A 30 -4.00 5.71 -0.94
CA ASN A 30 -2.66 5.48 -1.46
C ASN A 30 -2.47 6.39 -2.68
N ASP A 31 -1.50 7.30 -2.64
CA ASP A 31 -1.20 8.25 -3.71
C ASP A 31 -0.38 7.64 -4.85
N TYR A 32 0.07 6.38 -4.69
CA TYR A 32 0.84 5.67 -5.70
C TYR A 32 -0.03 5.23 -6.88
N PRO A 33 0.33 5.58 -8.13
CA PRO A 33 -0.31 5.02 -9.32
C PRO A 33 -0.22 3.50 -9.33
N THR A 34 -1.24 2.84 -9.88
CA THR A 34 -1.25 1.37 -10.00
C THR A 34 -0.02 0.86 -10.75
N SER A 35 0.46 1.57 -11.77
CA SER A 35 1.66 1.22 -12.52
C SER A 35 2.92 1.21 -11.64
N ALA A 36 3.10 2.21 -10.77
CA ALA A 36 4.24 2.26 -9.87
C ALA A 36 4.21 1.13 -8.84
N ARG A 37 3.03 0.80 -8.31
CA ARG A 37 2.84 -0.34 -7.41
C ARG A 37 3.11 -1.66 -8.10
N ALA A 38 2.62 -1.84 -9.33
CA ALA A 38 2.85 -3.04 -10.11
C ALA A 38 4.34 -3.23 -10.44
N ASP A 39 5.03 -2.16 -10.82
CA ASP A 39 6.46 -2.17 -11.10
C ASP A 39 7.28 -2.57 -9.87
N TYR A 40 6.97 -1.99 -8.71
CA TYR A 40 7.59 -2.38 -7.44
C TYR A 40 7.40 -3.87 -7.15
N VAL A 41 6.18 -4.40 -7.30
CA VAL A 41 5.87 -5.81 -7.05
C VAL A 41 6.63 -6.72 -8.01
N ILE A 42 6.69 -6.37 -9.30
CA ILE A 42 7.41 -7.13 -10.31
C ILE A 42 8.91 -7.19 -9.99
N GLY A 43 9.52 -6.05 -9.66
CA GLY A 43 10.94 -5.97 -9.28
C GLY A 43 11.24 -6.76 -8.00
N CYS A 44 10.39 -6.64 -7.00
CA CYS A 44 10.50 -7.39 -5.76
C CYS A 44 10.39 -8.91 -6.01
N MET A 45 9.42 -9.35 -6.80
CA MET A 45 9.24 -10.77 -7.15
C MET A 45 10.45 -11.32 -7.92
N ALA A 46 11.02 -10.55 -8.83
CA ALA A 46 12.21 -10.96 -9.56
C ALA A 46 13.38 -11.27 -8.60
N ALA A 47 13.52 -10.52 -7.51
CA ALA A 47 14.54 -10.75 -6.48
C ALA A 47 14.19 -11.88 -5.50
N ASN A 48 12.91 -12.26 -5.37
CA ASN A 48 12.41 -13.20 -4.35
C ASN A 48 11.80 -14.49 -4.94
N GLY A 49 12.08 -14.84 -6.18
CA GLY A 49 11.83 -16.16 -6.77
C GLY A 49 10.55 -16.31 -7.59
N ASN A 50 9.84 -15.24 -7.92
CA ASN A 50 8.66 -15.23 -8.81
C ASN A 50 7.56 -16.25 -8.47
N THR A 51 7.36 -16.53 -7.20
CA THR A 51 6.32 -17.45 -6.71
C THR A 51 5.06 -16.70 -6.32
N ARG A 52 3.96 -17.46 -6.16
CA ARG A 52 2.72 -16.88 -5.61
C ARG A 52 2.93 -16.35 -4.18
N GLU A 53 3.76 -16.99 -3.39
CA GLU A 53 4.12 -16.50 -2.05
C GLU A 53 4.86 -15.16 -2.14
N ALA A 54 5.85 -15.05 -3.05
CA ALA A 54 6.55 -13.81 -3.31
C ALA A 54 5.59 -12.69 -3.75
N LEU A 55 4.56 -13.00 -4.55
CA LEU A 55 3.54 -12.02 -4.93
C LEU A 55 2.85 -11.40 -3.71
N PHE A 56 2.43 -12.20 -2.74
CA PHE A 56 1.76 -11.68 -1.53
C PHE A 56 2.71 -10.88 -0.66
N LYS A 57 3.93 -11.36 -0.44
CA LYS A 57 4.95 -10.66 0.34
C LYS A 57 5.34 -9.33 -0.32
N CYS A 58 5.57 -9.32 -1.62
CA CYS A 58 5.92 -8.12 -2.37
C CYS A 58 4.77 -7.12 -2.48
N SER A 59 3.52 -7.59 -2.55
CA SER A 59 2.34 -6.71 -2.51
C SER A 59 2.20 -6.05 -1.12
N CYS A 60 2.38 -6.81 -0.04
CA CYS A 60 2.45 -6.28 1.31
C CYS A 60 3.56 -5.21 1.42
N ALA A 61 4.76 -5.50 0.93
CA ALA A 61 5.87 -4.56 0.97
C ALA A 61 5.59 -3.27 0.19
N ALA A 62 4.94 -3.36 -0.97
CA ALA A 62 4.51 -2.20 -1.75
C ALA A 62 3.54 -1.31 -0.95
N ASP A 63 2.58 -1.90 -0.24
CA ASP A 63 1.61 -1.18 0.57
C ASP A 63 2.28 -0.52 1.80
N VAL A 64 3.23 -1.19 2.45
CA VAL A 64 4.01 -0.62 3.57
C VAL A 64 4.83 0.57 3.09
N VAL A 65 5.60 0.44 2.00
CA VAL A 65 6.38 1.55 1.44
C VAL A 65 5.48 2.74 1.11
N ALA A 66 4.34 2.50 0.45
CA ALA A 66 3.38 3.55 0.10
C ALA A 66 2.72 4.21 1.32
N SER A 67 2.67 3.54 2.46
CA SER A 67 2.16 4.12 3.71
C SER A 67 3.18 5.02 4.42
N LEU A 68 4.47 4.80 4.19
CA LEU A 68 5.57 5.46 4.88
C LEU A 68 6.20 6.60 4.08
N MET A 69 6.08 6.57 2.75
CA MET A 69 6.74 7.50 1.84
C MET A 69 5.74 8.05 0.82
N PRO A 70 5.59 9.38 0.66
CA PRO A 70 4.75 9.96 -0.39
C PRO A 70 5.24 9.59 -1.78
N TYR A 71 4.32 9.40 -2.74
CA TYR A 71 4.68 8.99 -4.09
C TYR A 71 5.71 9.91 -4.78
N PRO A 72 5.63 11.26 -4.70
CA PRO A 72 6.65 12.12 -5.30
C PRO A 72 8.07 11.85 -4.79
N HIS A 73 8.24 11.58 -3.48
CA HIS A 73 9.55 11.23 -2.91
C HIS A 73 10.04 9.88 -3.42
N TYR A 74 9.15 8.91 -3.51
CA TYR A 74 9.45 7.60 -4.07
C TYR A 74 9.91 7.69 -5.52
N GLU A 75 9.20 8.45 -6.36
CA GLU A 75 9.51 8.64 -7.77
C GLU A 75 10.90 9.29 -7.98
N GLU A 76 11.21 10.32 -7.20
CA GLU A 76 12.53 10.97 -7.23
C GLU A 76 13.64 10.02 -6.75
N ALA A 77 13.40 9.27 -5.67
CA ALA A 77 14.37 8.28 -5.16
C ALA A 77 14.62 7.17 -6.16
N GLU A 78 13.59 6.59 -6.77
CA GLU A 78 13.72 5.56 -7.80
C GLU A 78 14.42 6.08 -9.06
N THR A 79 14.12 7.32 -9.46
CA THR A 79 14.82 7.98 -10.57
C THR A 79 16.31 8.10 -10.28
N ALA A 80 16.69 8.55 -9.09
CA ALA A 80 18.08 8.67 -8.66
C ALA A 80 18.79 7.30 -8.65
N LEU A 81 18.14 6.26 -8.10
CA LEU A 81 18.68 4.90 -8.11
C LEU A 81 18.83 4.34 -9.53
N SER A 82 17.89 4.61 -10.41
CA SER A 82 17.94 4.20 -11.81
C SER A 82 19.14 4.82 -12.53
N MET A 83 19.39 6.11 -12.30
CA MET A 83 20.57 6.79 -12.85
C MET A 83 21.88 6.22 -12.32
N GLN A 84 21.93 5.88 -11.01
CA GLN A 84 23.11 5.26 -10.41
C GLN A 84 23.40 3.87 -10.97
N ARG A 85 22.36 3.05 -11.21
CA ARG A 85 22.49 1.69 -11.77
C ARG A 85 22.83 1.69 -13.25
N GLY A 86 22.27 2.64 -14.02
CA GLY A 86 22.42 2.74 -15.47
C GLY A 86 23.82 3.15 -15.93
N GLY A 87 24.75 3.46 -15.01
CA GLY A 87 26.09 3.93 -15.34
C GLY A 87 25.99 5.07 -16.35
N GLY A 88 25.81 6.30 -15.88
CA GLY A 88 25.61 7.46 -16.78
C GLY A 88 26.48 7.43 -18.00
N VAL A 89 25.93 7.87 -19.11
CA VAL A 89 26.61 7.99 -20.39
C VAL A 89 27.98 8.66 -20.18
N GLY A 90 29.06 7.87 -20.21
CA GLY A 90 30.42 8.40 -20.16
C GLY A 90 31.26 8.15 -18.90
N GLY A 91 30.90 7.20 -18.02
CA GLY A 91 31.81 6.72 -16.95
C GLY A 91 32.15 7.72 -15.85
N ARG A 92 31.44 8.85 -15.75
CA ARG A 92 31.69 9.92 -14.77
C ARG A 92 30.67 9.96 -13.63
N VAL A 93 30.02 8.85 -13.33
CA VAL A 93 28.96 8.79 -12.29
C VAL A 93 29.50 9.00 -10.87
N GLY A 94 30.82 8.89 -10.65
CA GLY A 94 31.46 9.13 -9.35
C GLY A 94 31.69 10.61 -8.99
N GLU A 95 31.54 11.53 -9.93
CA GLU A 95 31.83 12.95 -9.69
C GLU A 95 30.59 13.81 -9.33
N PHE A 96 29.39 13.33 -9.66
CA PHE A 96 28.17 13.98 -9.21
C PHE A 96 27.79 13.42 -7.84
N GLN A 97 28.33 14.03 -6.80
CA GLN A 97 27.84 13.82 -5.44
C GLN A 97 26.33 14.14 -5.45
N ASP A 98 25.50 13.15 -5.14
CA ASP A 98 24.07 13.38 -5.04
C ASP A 98 23.78 14.58 -4.16
N PRO A 99 22.95 15.52 -4.62
CA PRO A 99 22.55 16.66 -3.79
C PRO A 99 22.04 16.17 -2.42
N PRO A 100 22.19 16.95 -1.35
CA PRO A 100 21.72 16.55 -0.02
C PRO A 100 20.25 16.09 0.01
N VAL A 101 19.39 16.69 -0.81
CA VAL A 101 17.97 16.30 -0.94
C VAL A 101 17.84 14.89 -1.49
N VAL A 102 18.62 14.51 -2.49
CA VAL A 102 18.61 13.15 -3.06
C VAL A 102 19.07 12.13 -2.02
N LYS A 103 20.12 12.43 -1.26
CA LYS A 103 20.57 11.56 -0.16
C LYS A 103 19.49 11.33 0.88
N GLN A 104 18.75 12.36 1.26
CA GLN A 104 17.62 12.24 2.19
C GLN A 104 16.50 11.35 1.63
N LEU A 105 16.14 11.53 0.36
CA LEU A 105 15.12 10.71 -0.29
C LEU A 105 15.54 9.24 -0.39
N LEU A 106 16.80 8.97 -0.71
CA LEU A 106 17.33 7.61 -0.75
C LEU A 106 17.35 6.96 0.63
N GLU A 107 17.61 7.71 1.68
CA GLU A 107 17.55 7.21 3.06
C GLU A 107 16.11 6.97 3.53
N GLU A 108 15.17 7.84 3.14
CA GLU A 108 13.75 7.64 3.39
C GLU A 108 13.27 6.35 2.73
N LEU A 109 13.62 6.13 1.46
CA LEU A 109 13.28 4.91 0.74
C LEU A 109 13.88 3.66 1.41
N ARG A 110 15.16 3.69 1.79
CA ARG A 110 15.80 2.55 2.48
C ARG A 110 15.12 2.21 3.80
N ARG A 111 14.71 3.21 4.57
CA ARG A 111 13.98 2.99 5.83
C ARG A 111 12.60 2.40 5.57
N ALA A 112 11.87 2.91 4.58
CA ALA A 112 10.57 2.36 4.21
C ALA A 112 10.68 0.90 3.73
N GLN A 113 11.70 0.57 2.94
CA GLN A 113 11.97 -0.80 2.48
C GLN A 113 12.40 -1.72 3.62
N ALA A 114 13.21 -1.23 4.56
CA ALA A 114 13.60 -2.02 5.74
C ALA A 114 12.39 -2.37 6.61
N GLU A 115 11.49 -1.41 6.82
CA GLU A 115 10.24 -1.65 7.56
C GLU A 115 9.34 -2.63 6.81
N ALA A 116 9.22 -2.50 5.50
CA ALA A 116 8.47 -3.44 4.66
C ALA A 116 9.02 -4.87 4.75
N ASN A 117 10.35 -5.02 4.79
CA ASN A 117 10.97 -6.33 4.99
C ASN A 117 10.64 -6.94 6.35
N LEU A 118 10.65 -6.14 7.41
CA LEU A 118 10.31 -6.62 8.76
C LEU A 118 8.84 -7.05 8.89
N GLN A 119 7.94 -6.39 8.17
CA GLN A 119 6.50 -6.66 8.27
C GLN A 119 6.03 -7.76 7.33
N CYS A 120 6.68 -7.95 6.18
CA CYS A 120 6.16 -8.76 5.08
C CYS A 120 6.98 -10.04 4.80
N PHE A 121 8.20 -10.15 5.30
CA PHE A 121 9.10 -11.29 5.05
C PHE A 121 9.53 -11.96 6.35
#